data_22e38ef606a9b547d3b71e85a58e2fca
#
_entry.id   22e38ef606a9b547d3b71e85a58e2fca
#
_cell.length_a   1.000
_cell.length_b   1.000
_cell.length_c   1.000
_cell.angle_alpha   90.00
_cell.angle_beta   90.00
_cell.angle_gamma   90.00
#
_symmetry.space_group_name_H-M   'P 1'
#
loop_
_entity.id
_entity.type
_entity.pdbx_description
1 polymer ?
#
loop_
_entity_poly.entity_id
_entity_poly.type
_entity_poly.pdbx_seq_one_letter_code
_entity_poly.pdbx_strand_id
1 'polypeptide(L)'
;MTDFIRTPESNFEDLADFQYLPNYHQWQDLRLHYLDEGPRDGPVMLLMHGMPTWSYLYRDMIPPLVAAGYRCIAPDHLGFGKSDKPTDIHWYTIARHTEVLSSLIRALDLQHVTLVCQDWGGPIGLAQAAMMPARFERLCIMNTWLHHEGYAYSDGIRNWNKAWHPGGRFDLQCPDVGLLLVLSAGLAGPNVIFPALSSGEPPALSGAAERVYQGFSAPYRGLPDEAFNGYRRFPRSIPLDSFDNGNAAAQALHYRTLLDGPLPTHFIWGCQDEVFTESWGRTWATRMKASFDPIQDAGHFLQNTHGEMIVARLLARIQEA
;
A
#
# COMPACT_ATOMS: atom_id res chain seq x y z
N MET A 1 -27.36 -1.71 4.59
CA MET A 1 -26.30 -1.98 5.59
C MET A 1 -25.33 -2.93 4.94
N THR A 2 -24.04 -2.64 4.98
CA THR A 2 -23.01 -3.49 4.37
C THR A 2 -22.66 -4.62 5.33
N ASP A 3 -22.73 -5.88 4.86
CA ASP A 3 -22.24 -7.01 5.66
C ASP A 3 -20.70 -6.98 5.68
N PHE A 4 -20.11 -7.11 6.87
CA PHE A 4 -18.66 -7.06 7.04
C PHE A 4 -18.16 -7.96 8.15
N ILE A 5 -16.89 -8.32 8.06
CA ILE A 5 -16.12 -9.00 9.09
C ILE A 5 -15.20 -7.99 9.75
N ARG A 6 -15.05 -8.09 11.07
CA ARG A 6 -14.12 -7.30 11.87
C ARG A 6 -13.10 -8.22 12.52
N THR A 7 -11.82 -7.97 12.28
CA THR A 7 -10.74 -8.72 12.92
C THR A 7 -10.76 -8.47 14.42
N PRO A 8 -10.72 -9.52 15.27
CA PRO A 8 -10.58 -9.36 16.71
C PRO A 8 -9.30 -8.60 17.08
N GLU A 9 -9.38 -7.70 18.05
CA GLU A 9 -8.21 -6.95 18.53
C GLU A 9 -7.10 -7.88 19.06
N SER A 10 -7.47 -9.03 19.63
CA SER A 10 -6.52 -10.05 20.09
C SER A 10 -5.56 -10.57 19.00
N ASN A 11 -5.92 -10.45 17.73
CA ASN A 11 -5.01 -10.84 16.64
C ASN A 11 -3.77 -9.95 16.56
N PHE A 12 -3.80 -8.76 17.17
CA PHE A 12 -2.75 -7.74 17.06
C PHE A 12 -1.97 -7.50 18.37
N GLU A 13 -2.33 -8.18 19.47
CA GLU A 13 -1.73 -7.96 20.80
C GLU A 13 -0.25 -8.36 20.87
N ASP A 14 0.15 -9.38 20.11
CA ASP A 14 1.52 -9.94 20.16
C ASP A 14 2.49 -9.27 19.16
N LEU A 15 2.11 -8.15 18.54
CA LEU A 15 2.96 -7.43 17.59
C LEU A 15 3.89 -6.47 18.32
N ALA A 16 5.03 -6.97 18.83
CA ALA A 16 5.94 -6.22 19.69
C ALA A 16 6.54 -4.95 19.05
N ASP A 17 6.70 -4.97 17.71
CA ASP A 17 7.20 -3.85 16.91
C ASP A 17 6.09 -2.92 16.35
N PHE A 18 4.83 -3.09 16.84
CA PHE A 18 3.68 -2.32 16.35
C PHE A 18 2.70 -1.97 17.49
N GLN A 19 3.21 -1.28 18.50
CA GLN A 19 2.46 -0.91 19.70
C GLN A 19 1.79 0.48 19.56
N TYR A 20 1.08 0.72 18.45
CA TYR A 20 0.35 1.96 18.22
C TYR A 20 -1.10 1.86 18.69
N LEU A 21 -1.64 2.97 19.23
CA LEU A 21 -3.05 3.04 19.57
C LEU A 21 -3.90 3.15 18.30
N PRO A 22 -4.97 2.34 18.19
CA PRO A 22 -5.82 2.39 17.01
C PRO A 22 -6.69 3.66 17.01
N ASN A 23 -6.83 4.30 15.85
CA ASN A 23 -7.85 5.31 15.59
C ASN A 23 -8.82 4.78 14.55
N TYR A 24 -10.06 5.23 14.58
CA TYR A 24 -11.10 4.79 13.66
C TYR A 24 -11.88 5.97 13.09
N HIS A 25 -12.02 5.99 11.77
CA HIS A 25 -12.90 6.90 11.05
C HIS A 25 -14.15 6.14 10.60
N GLN A 26 -15.33 6.66 10.95
CA GLN A 26 -16.59 6.07 10.51
C GLN A 26 -16.91 6.56 9.11
N TRP A 27 -16.99 5.65 8.15
CA TRP A 27 -17.46 5.91 6.79
C TRP A 27 -18.69 5.07 6.50
N GLN A 28 -19.85 5.71 6.40
CA GLN A 28 -21.15 5.04 6.37
C GLN A 28 -21.31 4.08 7.56
N ASP A 29 -21.48 2.78 7.32
CA ASP A 29 -21.62 1.73 8.34
C ASP A 29 -20.31 0.95 8.64
N LEU A 30 -19.20 1.39 8.05
CA LEU A 30 -17.88 0.73 8.16
C LEU A 30 -16.87 1.58 8.93
N ARG A 31 -15.96 0.91 9.65
CA ARG A 31 -14.82 1.55 10.32
C ARG A 31 -13.56 1.44 9.47
N LEU A 32 -12.94 2.57 9.17
CA LEU A 32 -11.59 2.67 8.64
C LEU A 32 -10.61 2.89 9.80
N HIS A 33 -9.69 1.95 9.99
CA HIS A 33 -8.57 2.12 10.93
C HIS A 33 -7.52 3.05 10.35
N TYR A 34 -6.86 3.84 11.19
CA TYR A 34 -5.66 4.61 10.82
C TYR A 34 -4.77 4.84 12.04
N LEU A 35 -3.47 4.92 11.79
CA LEU A 35 -2.50 5.43 12.76
C LEU A 35 -2.45 6.95 12.67
N ASP A 36 -2.21 7.60 13.82
CA ASP A 36 -2.05 9.05 13.93
C ASP A 36 -0.98 9.35 14.99
N GLU A 37 0.27 9.32 14.55
CA GLU A 37 1.45 9.36 15.39
C GLU A 37 2.26 10.64 15.17
N GLY A 38 2.86 11.15 16.26
CA GLY A 38 3.67 12.38 16.24
C GLY A 38 2.90 13.64 16.63
N PRO A 39 3.52 14.83 16.47
CA PRO A 39 2.94 16.09 16.89
C PRO A 39 1.69 16.45 16.07
N ARG A 40 0.60 16.81 16.72
CA ARG A 40 -0.70 17.10 16.08
C ARG A 40 -0.67 18.30 15.14
N ASP A 41 0.22 19.22 15.37
CA ASP A 41 0.47 20.44 14.61
C ASP A 41 1.65 20.33 13.64
N GLY A 42 2.28 19.16 13.56
CA GLY A 42 3.38 18.89 12.63
C GLY A 42 2.91 18.76 11.18
N PRO A 43 3.84 18.96 10.21
CA PRO A 43 3.55 18.67 8.81
C PRO A 43 3.19 17.20 8.62
N VAL A 44 2.24 16.91 7.73
CA VAL A 44 1.63 15.58 7.63
C VAL A 44 2.37 14.69 6.64
N MET A 45 2.71 13.47 7.06
CA MET A 45 3.07 12.33 6.22
C MET A 45 1.85 11.40 6.08
N LEU A 46 1.22 11.36 4.92
CA LEU A 46 0.14 10.42 4.61
C LEU A 46 0.74 9.16 3.96
N LEU A 47 0.76 8.06 4.71
CA LEU A 47 1.45 6.82 4.37
C LEU A 47 0.45 5.81 3.80
N MET A 48 0.44 5.63 2.47
CA MET A 48 -0.57 4.85 1.76
C MET A 48 -0.03 3.50 1.31
N HIS A 49 -0.47 2.44 2.00
CA HIS A 49 -0.14 1.06 1.66
C HIS A 49 -0.92 0.56 0.45
N GLY A 50 -0.49 -0.56 -0.11
CA GLY A 50 -1.18 -1.29 -1.14
C GLY A 50 -1.58 -2.72 -0.73
N MET A 51 -1.82 -3.56 -1.72
CA MET A 51 -2.18 -4.96 -1.53
C MET A 51 -0.90 -5.83 -1.50
N PRO A 52 -0.76 -6.77 -0.58
CA PRO A 52 -1.70 -7.24 0.45
C PRO A 52 -1.41 -6.69 1.85
N THR A 53 -0.76 -5.55 1.93
CA THR A 53 -0.22 -4.99 3.17
C THR A 53 -1.27 -4.18 3.95
N TRP A 54 -0.85 -3.58 5.05
CA TRP A 54 -1.59 -2.66 5.89
C TRP A 54 -0.60 -1.69 6.57
N SER A 55 -1.03 -0.81 7.45
CA SER A 55 -0.17 0.20 8.07
C SER A 55 1.09 -0.37 8.75
N TYR A 56 1.12 -1.66 9.10
CA TYR A 56 2.30 -2.38 9.58
C TYR A 56 3.50 -2.29 8.61
N LEU A 57 3.26 -2.09 7.32
CA LEU A 57 4.30 -1.88 6.31
C LEU A 57 5.20 -0.69 6.66
N TYR A 58 4.66 0.31 7.35
CA TYR A 58 5.34 1.56 7.68
C TYR A 58 5.96 1.59 9.09
N ARG A 59 5.96 0.44 9.83
CA ARG A 59 6.44 0.35 11.21
C ARG A 59 7.88 0.90 11.41
N ASP A 60 8.77 0.64 10.43
CA ASP A 60 10.16 1.10 10.46
C ASP A 60 10.36 2.53 9.90
N MET A 61 9.31 3.11 9.29
CA MET A 61 9.32 4.49 8.78
C MET A 61 8.72 5.50 9.76
N ILE A 62 7.68 5.11 10.51
CA ILE A 62 6.96 6.00 11.42
C ILE A 62 7.87 6.57 12.51
N PRO A 63 8.67 5.79 13.26
CA PRO A 63 9.47 6.33 14.35
C PRO A 63 10.47 7.42 13.90
N PRO A 64 11.29 7.24 12.85
CA PRO A 64 12.19 8.29 12.39
C PRO A 64 11.47 9.51 11.80
N LEU A 65 10.28 9.35 11.16
CA LEU A 65 9.47 10.48 10.72
C LEU A 65 8.93 11.31 11.90
N VAL A 66 8.42 10.63 12.92
CA VAL A 66 7.95 11.28 14.16
C VAL A 66 9.09 11.99 14.87
N ALA A 67 10.26 11.37 14.96
CA ALA A 67 11.47 11.97 15.53
C ALA A 67 11.93 13.24 14.76
N ALA A 68 11.63 13.29 13.45
CA ALA A 68 11.88 14.46 12.61
C ALA A 68 10.76 15.52 12.69
N GLY A 69 9.75 15.34 13.56
CA GLY A 69 8.69 16.30 13.82
C GLY A 69 7.46 16.19 12.90
N TYR A 70 7.31 15.11 12.14
CA TYR A 70 6.16 14.88 11.28
C TYR A 70 5.01 14.18 12.02
N ARG A 71 3.78 14.52 11.64
CA ARG A 71 2.59 13.77 11.98
C ARG A 71 2.35 12.71 10.91
N CYS A 72 2.41 11.44 11.30
CA CYS A 72 2.22 10.28 10.43
C CYS A 72 0.77 9.81 10.48
N ILE A 73 0.06 9.86 9.37
CA ILE A 73 -1.27 9.30 9.17
C ILE A 73 -1.13 8.08 8.26
N ALA A 74 -1.40 6.88 8.78
CA ALA A 74 -1.31 5.63 8.01
C ALA A 74 -2.64 4.87 8.09
N PRO A 75 -3.56 5.09 7.15
CA PRO A 75 -4.83 4.36 7.11
C PRO A 75 -4.65 2.94 6.59
N ASP A 76 -5.46 1.99 7.10
CA ASP A 76 -5.67 0.69 6.50
C ASP A 76 -6.85 0.77 5.53
N HIS A 77 -6.67 0.43 4.27
CA HIS A 77 -7.80 0.33 3.35
C HIS A 77 -8.88 -0.60 3.90
N LEU A 78 -10.17 -0.30 3.67
CA LEU A 78 -11.25 -1.25 3.98
C LEU A 78 -10.96 -2.61 3.31
N GLY A 79 -11.13 -3.69 4.05
CA GLY A 79 -10.68 -5.04 3.62
C GLY A 79 -9.29 -5.43 4.09
N PHE A 80 -8.51 -4.50 4.68
CA PHE A 80 -7.12 -4.72 5.09
C PHE A 80 -6.91 -4.31 6.56
N GLY A 81 -5.80 -4.77 7.15
CA GLY A 81 -5.39 -4.38 8.49
C GLY A 81 -6.49 -4.51 9.54
N LYS A 82 -6.62 -3.48 10.37
CA LYS A 82 -7.66 -3.37 11.41
C LYS A 82 -8.98 -2.78 10.89
N SER A 83 -9.07 -2.39 9.62
CA SER A 83 -10.30 -1.90 9.01
C SER A 83 -11.33 -3.00 8.81
N ASP A 84 -12.62 -2.63 8.80
CA ASP A 84 -13.71 -3.55 8.49
C ASP A 84 -13.55 -4.15 7.08
N LYS A 85 -13.99 -5.39 6.91
CA LYS A 85 -13.82 -6.19 5.70
C LYS A 85 -15.21 -6.54 5.13
N PRO A 86 -15.75 -5.73 4.18
CA PRO A 86 -16.97 -6.07 3.47
C PRO A 86 -16.93 -7.48 2.89
N THR A 87 -18.02 -8.25 3.06
CA THR A 87 -18.09 -9.65 2.62
C THR A 87 -18.43 -9.80 1.14
N ASP A 88 -19.02 -8.78 0.53
CA ASP A 88 -19.25 -8.77 -0.92
C ASP A 88 -17.97 -8.36 -1.68
N ILE A 89 -17.43 -9.25 -2.51
CA ILE A 89 -16.24 -8.97 -3.34
C ILE A 89 -16.46 -7.80 -4.31
N HIS A 90 -17.70 -7.54 -4.74
CA HIS A 90 -18.03 -6.43 -5.65
C HIS A 90 -18.11 -5.08 -4.93
N TRP A 91 -18.11 -5.09 -3.59
CA TRP A 91 -18.00 -3.87 -2.80
C TRP A 91 -16.69 -3.13 -3.10
N TYR A 92 -15.60 -3.86 -3.30
CA TYR A 92 -14.25 -3.32 -3.45
C TYR A 92 -14.04 -2.73 -4.85
N THR A 93 -14.12 -1.42 -4.95
CA THR A 93 -13.77 -0.66 -6.16
C THR A 93 -12.76 0.43 -5.83
N ILE A 94 -11.86 0.75 -6.76
CA ILE A 94 -10.84 1.79 -6.55
C ILE A 94 -11.50 3.16 -6.36
N ALA A 95 -12.60 3.43 -7.06
CA ALA A 95 -13.39 4.65 -6.84
C ALA A 95 -13.86 4.77 -5.38
N ARG A 96 -14.42 3.68 -4.82
CA ARG A 96 -14.91 3.68 -3.43
C ARG A 96 -13.78 3.84 -2.42
N HIS A 97 -12.63 3.18 -2.59
CA HIS A 97 -11.47 3.39 -1.74
C HIS A 97 -10.96 4.84 -1.82
N THR A 98 -11.02 5.46 -3.00
CA THR A 98 -10.69 6.87 -3.19
C THR A 98 -11.65 7.78 -2.40
N GLU A 99 -12.96 7.50 -2.42
CA GLU A 99 -13.96 8.24 -1.64
C GLU A 99 -13.75 8.09 -0.13
N VAL A 100 -13.48 6.88 0.35
CA VAL A 100 -13.19 6.59 1.77
C VAL A 100 -11.99 7.40 2.24
N LEU A 101 -10.89 7.41 1.48
CA LEU A 101 -9.71 8.19 1.83
C LEU A 101 -9.98 9.70 1.78
N SER A 102 -10.75 10.18 0.80
CA SER A 102 -11.18 11.59 0.73
C SER A 102 -11.97 12.00 1.98
N SER A 103 -12.82 11.10 2.49
CA SER A 103 -13.60 11.33 3.71
C SER A 103 -12.68 11.45 4.94
N LEU A 104 -11.68 10.58 5.08
CA LEU A 104 -10.71 10.65 6.17
C LEU A 104 -9.90 11.97 6.13
N ILE A 105 -9.35 12.33 4.96
CA ILE A 105 -8.56 13.56 4.77
C ILE A 105 -9.36 14.79 5.18
N ARG A 106 -10.64 14.85 4.82
CA ARG A 106 -11.53 15.97 5.18
C ARG A 106 -11.92 15.95 6.65
N ALA A 107 -12.20 14.77 7.23
CA ALA A 107 -12.58 14.64 8.63
C ALA A 107 -11.45 15.03 9.59
N LEU A 108 -10.20 14.75 9.23
CA LEU A 108 -9.01 15.14 9.97
C LEU A 108 -8.49 16.54 9.60
N ASP A 109 -9.13 17.19 8.63
CA ASP A 109 -8.70 18.44 8.00
C ASP A 109 -7.21 18.48 7.67
N LEU A 110 -6.69 17.41 7.07
CA LEU A 110 -5.27 17.31 6.74
C LEU A 110 -4.87 18.39 5.75
N GLN A 111 -3.82 19.13 6.10
CA GLN A 111 -3.21 20.20 5.31
C GLN A 111 -1.69 19.95 5.23
N HIS A 112 -1.01 20.60 4.30
CA HIS A 112 0.45 20.49 4.14
C HIS A 112 0.93 19.04 4.04
N VAL A 113 0.19 18.24 3.25
CA VAL A 113 0.39 16.79 3.18
C VAL A 113 1.54 16.44 2.25
N THR A 114 2.53 15.72 2.76
CA THR A 114 3.43 14.90 1.95
C THR A 114 2.81 13.52 1.79
N LEU A 115 2.40 13.17 0.57
CA LEU A 115 1.92 11.82 0.27
C LEU A 115 3.11 10.88 0.09
N VAL A 116 3.10 9.75 0.79
CA VAL A 116 4.02 8.63 0.61
C VAL A 116 3.19 7.42 0.19
N CYS A 117 3.35 6.93 -1.03
CA CYS A 117 2.49 5.88 -1.57
C CYS A 117 3.26 4.78 -2.28
N GLN A 118 2.73 3.56 -2.19
CA GLN A 118 3.26 2.36 -2.82
C GLN A 118 2.11 1.46 -3.30
N ASP A 119 2.31 0.72 -4.40
CA ASP A 119 1.34 -0.22 -4.97
C ASP A 119 -0.04 0.45 -5.17
N TRP A 120 -1.16 -0.15 -4.74
CA TRP A 120 -2.50 0.45 -4.80
C TRP A 120 -2.65 1.75 -3.99
N GLY A 121 -1.76 2.01 -3.04
CA GLY A 121 -1.67 3.31 -2.39
C GLY A 121 -1.38 4.45 -3.38
N GLY A 122 -0.76 4.15 -4.54
CA GLY A 122 -0.57 5.10 -5.64
C GLY A 122 -1.88 5.52 -6.28
N PRO A 123 -2.63 4.65 -6.97
CA PRO A 123 -3.91 5.02 -7.60
C PRO A 123 -4.91 5.68 -6.66
N ILE A 124 -4.95 5.26 -5.38
CA ILE A 124 -5.89 5.80 -4.38
C ILE A 124 -5.38 7.11 -3.76
N GLY A 125 -4.09 7.17 -3.41
CA GLY A 125 -3.48 8.35 -2.77
C GLY A 125 -3.22 9.49 -3.74
N LEU A 126 -2.66 9.20 -4.92
CA LEU A 126 -2.39 10.21 -5.96
C LEU A 126 -3.68 10.85 -6.49
N ALA A 127 -4.79 10.11 -6.48
CA ALA A 127 -6.10 10.68 -6.77
C ALA A 127 -6.45 11.85 -5.82
N GLN A 128 -6.07 11.76 -4.54
CA GLN A 128 -6.32 12.83 -3.57
C GLN A 128 -5.53 14.09 -3.90
N ALA A 129 -4.25 13.93 -4.24
CA ALA A 129 -3.40 15.04 -4.63
C ALA A 129 -3.90 15.73 -5.92
N ALA A 130 -4.41 14.95 -6.87
CA ALA A 130 -5.01 15.47 -8.10
C ALA A 130 -6.35 16.19 -7.86
N MET A 131 -7.20 15.66 -6.96
CA MET A 131 -8.53 16.22 -6.68
C MET A 131 -8.52 17.37 -5.66
N MET A 132 -7.57 17.38 -4.75
CA MET A 132 -7.47 18.36 -3.64
C MET A 132 -6.05 18.96 -3.57
N PRO A 133 -5.48 19.50 -4.66
CA PRO A 133 -4.06 19.88 -4.73
C PRO A 133 -3.66 20.90 -3.66
N ALA A 134 -4.57 21.78 -3.22
CA ALA A 134 -4.28 22.76 -2.18
C ALA A 134 -3.96 22.16 -0.80
N ARG A 135 -4.27 20.89 -0.56
CA ARG A 135 -3.96 20.19 0.70
C ARG A 135 -2.58 19.52 0.68
N PHE A 136 -1.98 19.36 -0.49
CA PHE A 136 -0.74 18.63 -0.67
C PHE A 136 0.44 19.56 -0.96
N GLU A 137 1.58 19.27 -0.37
CA GLU A 137 2.84 20.00 -0.60
C GLU A 137 3.84 19.18 -1.41
N ARG A 138 3.78 17.84 -1.32
CA ARG A 138 4.81 16.98 -1.93
C ARG A 138 4.30 15.56 -2.17
N LEU A 139 4.91 14.90 -3.14
CA LEU A 139 4.68 13.49 -3.42
C LEU A 139 5.98 12.70 -3.26
N CYS A 140 5.94 11.59 -2.53
CA CYS A 140 6.95 10.53 -2.49
C CYS A 140 6.33 9.27 -3.09
N ILE A 141 6.76 8.91 -4.28
CA ILE A 141 6.18 7.81 -5.06
C ILE A 141 7.13 6.62 -5.03
N MET A 142 6.64 5.48 -4.57
CA MET A 142 7.42 4.25 -4.42
C MET A 142 6.70 3.10 -5.13
N ASN A 143 7.38 2.35 -5.97
CA ASN A 143 6.93 1.11 -6.62
C ASN A 143 5.39 1.01 -6.79
N THR A 144 4.86 1.84 -7.67
CA THR A 144 3.44 1.99 -7.98
C THR A 144 3.21 2.42 -9.43
N TRP A 145 1.95 2.70 -9.77
CA TRP A 145 1.59 3.18 -11.11
C TRP A 145 0.38 4.12 -11.07
N LEU A 146 0.15 4.80 -12.19
CA LEU A 146 -1.16 5.32 -12.59
C LEU A 146 -1.45 4.87 -14.01
N HIS A 147 -2.60 4.26 -14.23
CA HIS A 147 -3.03 3.88 -15.58
C HIS A 147 -3.20 5.14 -16.44
N HIS A 148 -2.68 5.10 -17.67
CA HIS A 148 -2.84 6.16 -18.66
C HIS A 148 -2.68 5.58 -20.06
N GLU A 149 -3.09 6.34 -21.06
CA GLU A 149 -2.92 5.94 -22.45
C GLU A 149 -1.44 5.65 -22.75
N GLY A 150 -1.17 4.49 -23.36
CA GLY A 150 0.19 4.05 -23.67
C GLY A 150 0.97 3.47 -22.48
N TYR A 151 0.32 3.24 -21.31
CA TYR A 151 0.94 2.51 -20.22
C TYR A 151 1.20 1.04 -20.62
N ALA A 152 2.47 0.64 -20.62
CA ALA A 152 2.87 -0.73 -20.92
C ALA A 152 3.02 -1.53 -19.62
N TYR A 153 2.05 -2.38 -19.32
CA TYR A 153 2.12 -3.28 -18.18
C TYR A 153 3.25 -4.31 -18.34
N SER A 154 4.05 -4.49 -17.27
CA SER A 154 5.11 -5.51 -17.23
C SER A 154 4.54 -6.93 -17.29
N ASP A 155 5.39 -7.90 -17.66
CA ASP A 155 5.02 -9.32 -17.58
C ASP A 155 4.72 -9.74 -16.13
N GLY A 156 5.43 -9.17 -15.16
CA GLY A 156 5.17 -9.40 -13.73
C GLY A 156 3.75 -9.04 -13.35
N ILE A 157 3.27 -7.85 -13.72
CA ILE A 157 1.90 -7.42 -13.39
C ILE A 157 0.84 -8.24 -14.15
N ARG A 158 1.11 -8.63 -15.42
CA ARG A 158 0.21 -9.49 -16.20
C ARG A 158 0.09 -10.89 -15.59
N ASN A 159 1.21 -11.49 -15.21
CA ASN A 159 1.25 -12.79 -14.56
C ASN A 159 0.57 -12.75 -13.19
N TRP A 160 0.80 -11.70 -12.42
CA TRP A 160 0.13 -11.46 -11.14
C TRP A 160 -1.39 -11.36 -11.30
N ASN A 161 -1.87 -10.51 -12.19
CA ASN A 161 -3.30 -10.38 -12.49
C ASN A 161 -3.92 -11.72 -12.90
N LYS A 162 -3.27 -12.44 -13.84
CA LYS A 162 -3.73 -13.75 -14.32
C LYS A 162 -3.85 -14.78 -13.19
N ALA A 163 -2.94 -14.77 -12.23
CA ALA A 163 -2.95 -15.70 -11.10
C ALA A 163 -4.21 -15.58 -10.22
N TRP A 164 -4.88 -14.42 -10.23
CA TRP A 164 -6.06 -14.13 -9.42
C TRP A 164 -7.40 -14.29 -10.18
N HIS A 165 -7.38 -14.42 -11.50
CA HIS A 165 -8.58 -14.64 -12.30
C HIS A 165 -9.02 -16.11 -12.29
N PRO A 166 -10.29 -16.41 -12.70
CA PRO A 166 -10.80 -17.77 -12.78
C PRO A 166 -9.85 -18.72 -13.51
N GLY A 167 -9.54 -19.85 -12.86
CA GLY A 167 -8.55 -20.82 -13.34
C GLY A 167 -7.09 -20.45 -13.05
N GLY A 168 -6.81 -19.31 -12.43
CA GLY A 168 -5.49 -18.91 -11.97
C GLY A 168 -5.12 -19.59 -10.64
N ARG A 169 -3.82 -19.49 -10.28
CA ARG A 169 -3.26 -20.15 -9.09
C ARG A 169 -3.95 -19.76 -7.77
N PHE A 170 -4.41 -18.51 -7.66
CA PHE A 170 -5.01 -17.93 -6.44
C PHE A 170 -6.53 -17.73 -6.57
N ASP A 171 -7.18 -18.35 -7.57
CA ASP A 171 -8.61 -18.25 -7.79
C ASP A 171 -9.43 -18.83 -6.62
N LEU A 172 -9.08 -20.07 -6.23
CA LEU A 172 -9.82 -20.80 -5.18
C LEU A 172 -9.23 -20.63 -3.78
N GLN A 173 -7.94 -20.34 -3.67
CA GLN A 173 -7.25 -20.20 -2.39
C GLN A 173 -6.27 -19.05 -2.44
N CYS A 174 -6.49 -18.05 -1.57
CA CYS A 174 -5.54 -16.97 -1.38
C CYS A 174 -4.21 -17.51 -0.83
N PRO A 175 -3.05 -16.99 -1.28
CA PRO A 175 -1.79 -17.26 -0.64
C PRO A 175 -1.81 -16.73 0.79
N ASP A 176 -1.04 -17.38 1.68
CA ASP A 176 -0.80 -16.85 3.02
C ASP A 176 -0.07 -15.50 2.92
N VAL A 177 -0.69 -14.46 3.50
CA VAL A 177 -0.21 -13.07 3.38
C VAL A 177 1.14 -12.89 4.06
N GLY A 178 1.29 -13.43 5.28
CA GLY A 178 2.54 -13.32 6.03
C GLY A 178 3.68 -14.00 5.31
N LEU A 179 3.44 -15.20 4.80
CA LEU A 179 4.44 -15.96 4.06
C LEU A 179 4.83 -15.25 2.76
N LEU A 180 3.88 -14.68 2.03
CA LEU A 180 4.15 -13.90 0.83
C LEU A 180 5.11 -12.73 1.12
N LEU A 181 4.90 -12.03 2.23
CA LEU A 181 5.76 -10.89 2.62
C LEU A 181 7.15 -11.34 3.10
N VAL A 182 7.26 -12.46 3.82
CA VAL A 182 8.55 -13.06 4.21
C VAL A 182 9.36 -13.44 2.99
N LEU A 183 8.73 -14.07 2.00
CA LEU A 183 9.38 -14.49 0.76
C LEU A 183 9.83 -13.28 -0.08
N SER A 184 8.95 -12.30 -0.22
CA SER A 184 9.26 -11.07 -0.98
C SER A 184 10.39 -10.24 -0.34
N ALA A 185 10.60 -10.38 0.97
CA ALA A 185 11.69 -9.76 1.70
C ALA A 185 13.00 -10.57 1.66
N GLY A 186 13.02 -11.75 1.02
CA GLY A 186 14.18 -12.63 0.99
C GLY A 186 14.54 -13.26 2.34
N LEU A 187 13.62 -13.24 3.31
CA LEU A 187 13.89 -13.65 4.69
C LEU A 187 13.75 -15.19 4.92
N ALA A 188 13.21 -15.94 3.97
CA ALA A 188 12.93 -17.36 4.14
C ALA A 188 14.02 -18.30 3.56
N GLY A 189 15.03 -17.75 2.91
CA GLY A 189 16.06 -18.52 2.21
C GLY A 189 15.57 -19.19 0.91
N PRO A 190 16.50 -19.69 0.06
CA PRO A 190 16.20 -20.04 -1.33
C PRO A 190 15.34 -21.29 -1.53
N ASN A 191 15.20 -22.17 -0.52
CA ASN A 191 14.53 -23.47 -0.66
C ASN A 191 13.06 -23.51 -0.21
N VAL A 192 12.50 -22.39 0.24
CA VAL A 192 11.19 -22.34 0.92
C VAL A 192 10.05 -21.84 0.01
N ILE A 193 10.37 -21.27 -1.16
CA ILE A 193 9.46 -20.42 -1.92
C ILE A 193 8.21 -21.13 -2.45
N PHE A 194 8.32 -22.29 -3.05
CA PHE A 194 7.18 -22.93 -3.74
C PHE A 194 6.41 -23.97 -2.92
N PRO A 195 7.06 -24.83 -2.11
CA PRO A 195 6.34 -25.79 -1.26
C PRO A 195 5.47 -25.09 -0.21
N ALA A 196 5.95 -24.02 0.41
CA ALA A 196 5.28 -23.33 1.49
C ALA A 196 4.00 -22.58 1.05
N LEU A 197 3.96 -22.01 -0.15
CA LEU A 197 2.73 -21.42 -0.71
C LEU A 197 1.66 -22.47 -1.07
N SER A 198 2.03 -23.76 -1.08
CA SER A 198 1.16 -24.85 -1.50
C SER A 198 0.74 -25.78 -0.35
N SER A 199 1.47 -25.80 0.77
CA SER A 199 1.28 -26.80 1.84
C SER A 199 0.31 -26.37 2.94
N GLY A 200 -0.10 -25.11 3.01
CA GLY A 200 -1.00 -24.61 4.05
C GLY A 200 -0.39 -24.47 5.45
N GLU A 201 0.81 -25.01 5.68
CA GLU A 201 1.56 -24.82 6.93
C GLU A 201 2.78 -23.92 6.69
N PRO A 202 2.94 -22.83 7.46
CA PRO A 202 4.13 -22.00 7.35
C PRO A 202 5.37 -22.80 7.77
N PRO A 203 6.53 -22.57 7.12
CA PRO A 203 7.78 -23.14 7.58
C PRO A 203 8.11 -22.67 9.00
N ALA A 204 9.00 -23.35 9.70
CA ALA A 204 9.54 -22.87 10.96
C ALA A 204 10.31 -21.57 10.70
N LEU A 205 9.73 -20.45 11.10
CA LEU A 205 10.31 -19.12 10.95
C LEU A 205 10.95 -18.68 12.29
N SER A 206 11.88 -17.73 12.23
CA SER A 206 12.52 -17.15 13.42
C SER A 206 13.00 -15.73 13.17
N GLY A 207 13.23 -14.96 14.22
CA GLY A 207 13.79 -13.61 14.13
C GLY A 207 12.96 -12.67 13.29
N ALA A 208 13.57 -12.00 12.30
CA ALA A 208 12.90 -11.04 11.43
C ALA A 208 11.80 -11.68 10.57
N ALA A 209 12.03 -12.91 10.07
CA ALA A 209 11.04 -13.62 9.26
C ALA A 209 9.76 -13.93 10.07
N GLU A 210 9.92 -14.38 11.31
CA GLU A 210 8.78 -14.62 12.21
C GLU A 210 7.99 -13.34 12.49
N ARG A 211 8.65 -12.23 12.80
CA ARG A 211 7.98 -10.94 13.03
C ARG A 211 7.18 -10.47 11.81
N VAL A 212 7.80 -10.53 10.62
CA VAL A 212 7.14 -10.16 9.35
C VAL A 212 5.92 -11.04 9.10
N TYR A 213 6.07 -12.36 9.29
CA TYR A 213 4.97 -13.31 9.15
C TYR A 213 3.81 -12.97 10.08
N GLN A 214 4.07 -12.84 11.38
CA GLN A 214 3.04 -12.56 12.39
C GLN A 214 2.34 -11.23 12.11
N GLY A 215 3.09 -10.18 11.77
CA GLY A 215 2.54 -8.85 11.50
C GLY A 215 1.60 -8.82 10.29
N PHE A 216 1.99 -9.45 9.18
CA PHE A 216 1.15 -9.44 7.98
C PHE A 216 0.04 -10.48 7.98
N SER A 217 0.15 -11.56 8.76
CA SER A 217 -0.92 -12.55 8.95
C SER A 217 -2.00 -12.09 9.94
N ALA A 218 -1.67 -11.21 10.88
CA ALA A 218 -2.55 -10.78 11.96
C ALA A 218 -3.96 -10.35 11.50
N PRO A 219 -4.13 -9.56 10.42
CA PRO A 219 -5.45 -9.12 9.97
C PRO A 219 -6.40 -10.22 9.52
N TYR A 220 -5.87 -11.41 9.22
CA TYR A 220 -6.65 -12.49 8.59
C TYR A 220 -6.67 -13.78 9.40
N ARG A 221 -5.87 -13.87 10.48
CA ARG A 221 -5.74 -15.08 11.30
C ARG A 221 -7.08 -15.51 11.88
N GLY A 222 -7.48 -16.76 11.57
CA GLY A 222 -8.71 -17.36 12.08
C GLY A 222 -10.01 -16.80 11.49
N LEU A 223 -9.94 -15.98 10.44
CA LEU A 223 -11.11 -15.42 9.79
C LEU A 223 -11.63 -16.31 8.65
N PRO A 224 -12.93 -16.24 8.33
CA PRO A 224 -13.50 -16.93 7.20
C PRO A 224 -13.01 -16.36 5.87
N ASP A 225 -13.23 -17.12 4.79
CA ASP A 225 -12.71 -16.86 3.44
C ASP A 225 -13.13 -15.49 2.88
N GLU A 226 -14.32 -15.02 3.21
CA GLU A 226 -14.86 -13.71 2.78
C GLU A 226 -14.04 -12.54 3.30
N ALA A 227 -13.28 -12.70 4.39
CA ALA A 227 -12.37 -11.68 4.90
C ALA A 227 -11.25 -11.33 3.90
N PHE A 228 -10.95 -12.24 2.97
CA PHE A 228 -9.93 -12.05 1.93
C PHE A 228 -10.48 -11.40 0.65
N ASN A 229 -11.75 -10.99 0.60
CA ASN A 229 -12.35 -10.47 -0.62
C ASN A 229 -11.71 -9.15 -1.10
N GLY A 230 -11.29 -8.27 -0.20
CA GLY A 230 -10.48 -7.10 -0.57
C GLY A 230 -9.16 -7.49 -1.21
N TYR A 231 -8.47 -8.45 -0.60
CA TYR A 231 -7.23 -9.00 -1.07
C TYR A 231 -7.36 -9.60 -2.49
N ARG A 232 -8.41 -10.40 -2.74
CA ARG A 232 -8.69 -10.99 -4.07
C ARG A 232 -9.06 -9.95 -5.11
N ARG A 233 -9.82 -8.92 -4.72
CA ARG A 233 -10.38 -7.97 -5.67
C ARG A 233 -9.35 -7.03 -6.26
N PHE A 234 -8.37 -6.57 -5.48
CA PHE A 234 -7.39 -5.60 -5.93
C PHE A 234 -6.61 -6.06 -7.18
N PRO A 235 -5.98 -7.25 -7.22
CA PRO A 235 -5.30 -7.72 -8.43
C PRO A 235 -6.23 -7.86 -9.64
N ARG A 236 -7.48 -8.26 -9.41
CA ARG A 236 -8.51 -8.36 -10.48
C ARG A 236 -8.97 -7.00 -11.00
N SER A 237 -8.69 -5.92 -10.26
CA SER A 237 -9.03 -4.55 -10.64
C SER A 237 -7.94 -3.86 -11.47
N ILE A 238 -6.84 -4.52 -11.78
CA ILE A 238 -5.82 -3.96 -12.69
C ILE A 238 -6.43 -3.82 -14.09
N PRO A 239 -6.46 -2.60 -14.68
CA PRO A 239 -7.16 -2.34 -15.93
C PRO A 239 -6.34 -2.77 -17.16
N LEU A 240 -6.08 -4.07 -17.30
CA LEU A 240 -5.32 -4.63 -18.44
C LEU A 240 -6.14 -4.62 -19.73
N ASP A 241 -7.36 -5.17 -19.66
CA ASP A 241 -8.20 -5.45 -20.84
C ASP A 241 -9.59 -4.78 -20.75
N SER A 242 -9.90 -4.13 -19.62
CA SER A 242 -11.17 -3.44 -19.38
C SER A 242 -10.95 -2.14 -18.62
N PHE A 243 -11.34 -1.03 -19.22
CA PHE A 243 -11.27 0.30 -18.59
C PHE A 243 -12.26 0.48 -17.43
N ASP A 244 -13.24 -0.40 -17.26
CA ASP A 244 -14.21 -0.35 -16.17
C ASP A 244 -13.64 -0.86 -14.83
N ASN A 245 -12.58 -1.67 -14.90
CA ASN A 245 -11.85 -2.12 -13.73
C ASN A 245 -10.82 -1.05 -13.28
N GLY A 246 -10.58 -0.97 -11.97
CA GLY A 246 -9.52 -0.13 -11.42
C GLY A 246 -9.69 1.37 -11.60
N ASN A 247 -10.86 1.84 -12.07
CA ASN A 247 -11.12 3.27 -12.31
C ASN A 247 -10.13 3.90 -13.31
N ALA A 248 -9.82 3.20 -14.40
CA ALA A 248 -8.78 3.55 -15.37
C ALA A 248 -8.92 4.96 -15.96
N ALA A 249 -10.14 5.37 -16.32
CA ALA A 249 -10.40 6.70 -16.88
C ALA A 249 -10.05 7.82 -15.88
N ALA A 250 -10.41 7.64 -14.59
CA ALA A 250 -10.05 8.58 -13.54
C ALA A 250 -8.54 8.57 -13.28
N GLN A 251 -7.89 7.41 -13.26
CA GLN A 251 -6.42 7.32 -13.12
C GLN A 251 -5.71 8.09 -14.24
N ALA A 252 -6.16 7.94 -15.49
CA ALA A 252 -5.60 8.68 -16.64
C ALA A 252 -5.80 10.21 -16.52
N LEU A 253 -6.93 10.64 -15.98
CA LEU A 253 -7.16 12.06 -15.68
C LEU A 253 -6.22 12.55 -14.58
N HIS A 254 -6.13 11.82 -13.46
CA HIS A 254 -5.25 12.16 -12.34
C HIS A 254 -3.78 12.20 -12.78
N TYR A 255 -3.35 11.24 -13.61
CA TYR A 255 -2.01 11.22 -14.17
C TYR A 255 -1.68 12.54 -14.92
N ARG A 256 -2.56 12.97 -15.83
CA ARG A 256 -2.39 14.24 -16.56
C ARG A 256 -2.37 15.45 -15.62
N THR A 257 -3.31 15.50 -14.66
CA THR A 257 -3.38 16.59 -13.67
C THR A 257 -2.08 16.71 -12.87
N LEU A 258 -1.48 15.56 -12.47
CA LEU A 258 -0.23 15.56 -11.70
C LEU A 258 0.99 15.90 -12.57
N LEU A 259 1.01 15.53 -13.86
CA LEU A 259 2.07 15.94 -14.79
C LEU A 259 2.11 17.46 -15.01
N ASP A 260 0.93 18.08 -15.08
CA ASP A 260 0.78 19.50 -15.30
C ASP A 260 0.86 20.31 -13.99
N GLY A 261 0.83 19.63 -12.84
CA GLY A 261 0.80 20.22 -11.51
C GLY A 261 2.17 20.65 -10.99
N PRO A 262 2.21 21.61 -10.02
CA PRO A 262 3.46 22.15 -9.47
C PRO A 262 4.02 21.35 -8.30
N LEU A 263 3.42 20.21 -7.88
CA LEU A 263 3.82 19.52 -6.66
C LEU A 263 5.23 18.94 -6.77
N PRO A 264 6.17 19.33 -5.90
CA PRO A 264 7.47 18.67 -5.79
C PRO A 264 7.29 17.16 -5.62
N THR A 265 7.95 16.39 -6.47
CA THR A 265 7.78 14.95 -6.53
C THR A 265 9.12 14.26 -6.46
N HIS A 266 9.20 13.20 -5.63
CA HIS A 266 10.37 12.36 -5.47
C HIS A 266 9.98 10.91 -5.68
N PHE A 267 10.78 10.17 -6.46
CA PHE A 267 10.65 8.73 -6.61
C PHE A 267 11.72 8.03 -5.79
N ILE A 268 11.31 7.11 -4.91
CA ILE A 268 12.23 6.19 -4.22
C ILE A 268 11.81 4.79 -4.65
N TRP A 269 12.74 4.02 -5.26
CA TRP A 269 12.33 2.86 -6.05
C TRP A 269 13.16 1.63 -5.75
N GLY A 270 12.50 0.53 -5.38
CA GLY A 270 13.13 -0.79 -5.28
C GLY A 270 13.34 -1.36 -6.68
N CYS A 271 14.63 -1.57 -7.05
CA CYS A 271 15.00 -1.89 -8.43
C CYS A 271 14.82 -3.39 -8.77
N GLN A 272 14.61 -4.25 -7.77
CA GLN A 272 14.34 -5.68 -7.97
C GLN A 272 12.85 -6.00 -8.11
N ASP A 273 11.99 -4.99 -8.24
CA ASP A 273 10.56 -5.18 -8.47
C ASP A 273 10.28 -5.58 -9.92
N GLU A 274 9.75 -6.80 -10.11
CA GLU A 274 9.36 -7.31 -11.43
C GLU A 274 7.94 -6.85 -11.84
N VAL A 275 7.16 -6.32 -10.90
CA VAL A 275 5.79 -5.81 -11.13
C VAL A 275 5.87 -4.37 -11.62
N PHE A 276 6.42 -3.47 -10.80
CA PHE A 276 6.67 -2.06 -11.18
C PHE A 276 8.16 -1.85 -11.40
N THR A 277 8.60 -2.11 -12.63
CA THR A 277 10.02 -2.15 -12.99
C THR A 277 10.71 -0.79 -12.80
N GLU A 278 12.01 -0.81 -12.55
CA GLU A 278 12.83 0.41 -12.45
C GLU A 278 12.71 1.28 -13.72
N SER A 279 12.66 0.66 -14.89
CA SER A 279 12.49 1.36 -16.18
C SER A 279 11.19 2.18 -16.21
N TRP A 280 10.10 1.61 -15.71
CA TRP A 280 8.82 2.33 -15.59
C TRP A 280 8.94 3.52 -14.64
N GLY A 281 9.47 3.30 -13.43
CA GLY A 281 9.66 4.35 -12.43
C GLY A 281 10.51 5.52 -12.98
N ARG A 282 11.63 5.23 -13.65
CA ARG A 282 12.49 6.24 -14.27
C ARG A 282 11.78 7.02 -15.38
N THR A 283 11.00 6.32 -16.22
CA THR A 283 10.23 6.97 -17.29
C THR A 283 9.20 7.94 -16.69
N TRP A 284 8.51 7.52 -15.64
CA TRP A 284 7.52 8.38 -14.98
C TRP A 284 8.18 9.56 -14.28
N ALA A 285 9.26 9.35 -13.54
CA ALA A 285 10.01 10.42 -12.90
C ALA A 285 10.50 11.47 -13.91
N THR A 286 11.00 11.01 -15.06
CA THR A 286 11.43 11.90 -16.16
C THR A 286 10.26 12.75 -16.68
N ARG A 287 9.08 12.16 -16.89
CA ARG A 287 7.90 12.90 -17.33
C ARG A 287 7.43 13.93 -16.31
N MET A 288 7.52 13.62 -15.02
CA MET A 288 7.20 14.55 -13.92
C MET A 288 8.31 15.55 -13.61
N LYS A 289 9.47 15.47 -14.27
CA LYS A 289 10.69 16.26 -13.95
C LYS A 289 11.09 16.12 -12.49
N ALA A 290 10.92 14.92 -11.94
CA ALA A 290 11.13 14.58 -10.56
C ALA A 290 12.48 13.88 -10.33
N SER A 291 12.98 13.92 -9.10
CA SER A 291 14.14 13.12 -8.69
C SER A 291 13.81 11.63 -8.65
N PHE A 292 14.81 10.78 -8.85
CA PHE A 292 14.68 9.32 -8.81
C PHE A 292 15.83 8.73 -8.00
N ASP A 293 15.50 8.14 -6.85
CA ASP A 293 16.45 7.52 -5.92
C ASP A 293 16.30 5.98 -5.95
N PRO A 294 17.16 5.25 -6.69
CA PRO A 294 17.07 3.80 -6.76
C PRO A 294 17.62 3.13 -5.50
N ILE A 295 16.95 2.07 -5.03
CA ILE A 295 17.45 1.12 -4.02
C ILE A 295 17.69 -0.21 -4.74
N GLN A 296 18.96 -0.51 -5.04
CA GLN A 296 19.33 -1.57 -5.97
C GLN A 296 18.98 -2.98 -5.47
N ASP A 297 19.00 -3.18 -4.16
CA ASP A 297 18.74 -4.46 -3.48
C ASP A 297 17.34 -4.56 -2.86
N ALA A 298 16.46 -3.58 -3.12
CA ALA A 298 15.07 -3.61 -2.67
C ALA A 298 14.13 -4.11 -3.78
N GLY A 299 13.14 -4.91 -3.38
CA GLY A 299 12.03 -5.38 -4.21
C GLY A 299 10.78 -4.51 -4.07
N HIS A 300 9.62 -5.13 -4.35
CA HIS A 300 8.31 -4.47 -4.36
C HIS A 300 7.92 -3.85 -3.00
N PHE A 301 8.17 -4.54 -1.89
CA PHE A 301 7.84 -4.06 -0.53
C PHE A 301 9.06 -3.43 0.14
N LEU A 302 9.66 -2.43 -0.50
CA LEU A 302 10.91 -1.80 -0.07
C LEU A 302 10.85 -1.23 1.36
N GLN A 303 9.69 -0.79 1.83
CA GLN A 303 9.50 -0.30 3.20
C GLN A 303 9.78 -1.38 4.25
N ASN A 304 9.48 -2.63 3.92
CA ASN A 304 9.65 -3.76 4.83
C ASN A 304 11.12 -4.12 5.09
N THR A 305 12.02 -3.74 4.18
CA THR A 305 13.45 -4.05 4.23
C THR A 305 14.35 -2.82 4.38
N HIS A 306 13.89 -1.65 3.95
CA HIS A 306 14.69 -0.43 3.85
C HIS A 306 13.97 0.81 4.43
N GLY A 307 13.03 0.63 5.36
CA GLY A 307 12.19 1.71 5.89
C GLY A 307 12.96 2.93 6.38
N GLU A 308 13.97 2.75 7.24
CA GLU A 308 14.81 3.84 7.76
C GLU A 308 15.60 4.56 6.64
N MET A 309 16.14 3.81 5.67
CA MET A 309 16.85 4.38 4.53
C MET A 309 15.94 5.23 3.66
N ILE A 310 14.70 4.77 3.42
CA ILE A 310 13.68 5.52 2.67
C ILE A 310 13.42 6.85 3.36
N VAL A 311 13.22 6.83 4.68
CA VAL A 311 12.99 8.06 5.47
C VAL A 311 14.18 9.01 5.37
N ALA A 312 15.40 8.51 5.55
CA ALA A 312 16.61 9.35 5.45
C ALA A 312 16.72 10.04 4.07
N ARG A 313 16.44 9.32 2.98
CA ARG A 313 16.44 9.88 1.61
C ARG A 313 15.32 10.89 1.42
N LEU A 314 14.11 10.58 1.87
CA LEU A 314 12.97 11.49 1.77
C LEU A 314 13.23 12.79 2.52
N LEU A 315 13.72 12.73 3.77
CA LEU A 315 14.03 13.91 4.57
C LEU A 315 15.14 14.76 3.95
N ALA A 316 16.18 14.14 3.36
CA ALA A 316 17.20 14.86 2.63
C ALA A 316 16.61 15.65 1.45
N ARG A 317 15.71 15.03 0.66
CA ARG A 317 15.03 15.71 -0.46
C ARG A 317 14.12 16.86 -0.01
N ILE A 318 13.49 16.71 1.16
CA ILE A 318 12.64 17.79 1.72
C ILE A 318 13.49 19.00 2.12
N GLN A 319 14.72 18.79 2.61
CA GLN A 319 15.63 19.86 3.00
C GLN A 319 16.29 20.58 1.82
N GLU A 320 16.41 19.93 0.66
CA GLU A 320 16.97 20.49 -0.57
C GLU A 320 15.98 21.38 -1.35
N ALA A 321 14.68 21.29 -1.07
CA ALA A 321 13.59 21.95 -1.80
C ALA A 321 13.17 23.27 -1.15
#